data_a3f8c20452d8e9aa1f63cca484b076b7
#
_entry.id   a3f8c20452d8e9aa1f63cca484b076b7
#
_cell.length_a   1.000
_cell.length_b   1.000
_cell.length_c   1.000
_cell.angle_alpha   90.00
_cell.angle_beta   90.00
_cell.angle_gamma   90.00
#
_symmetry.space_group_name_H-M   'P 1'
#
loop_
_entity.id
_entity.type
_entity.pdbx_description
1 polymer ?
#
loop_
_entity_poly.entity_id
_entity_poly.type
_entity_poly.pdbx_seq_one_letter_code
_entity_poly.pdbx_strand_id
1 'polypeptide(L)'
;LLDWGRGVWTYKNTWYWSAMHGLIDGKVFGFNLGYGFGDTSAASENMLFYDGRAHKLEQVRFHIPGEKEGREKYLEPWYFTSSDDRLDLTFVPILDRKAYTSAGIILSDQHQVFGYFDGTAVLDDGRKLEIRRMLGFAEKVRNKW
;
A
#
# COMPACT_ATOMS: atom_id res chain seq x y z
N LEU A 1 7.65 -12.92 0.66
CA LEU A 1 7.64 -11.68 1.43
C LEU A 1 7.92 -12.00 2.90
N LEU A 2 8.85 -11.30 3.52
CA LEU A 2 9.08 -11.30 4.96
C LEU A 2 8.67 -9.93 5.47
N ASP A 3 7.76 -9.90 6.44
CA ASP A 3 7.38 -8.70 7.15
C ASP A 3 7.74 -8.86 8.63
N TRP A 4 8.51 -7.93 9.15
CA TRP A 4 8.86 -7.86 10.55
C TRP A 4 9.05 -6.42 10.98
N GLY A 5 8.41 -6.03 12.07
CA GLY A 5 8.53 -4.69 12.62
C GLY A 5 8.59 -4.69 14.14
N ARG A 6 9.30 -3.69 14.68
CA ARG A 6 9.33 -3.38 16.11
C ARG A 6 9.30 -1.87 16.30
N GLY A 7 8.41 -1.39 17.16
CA GLY A 7 8.31 0.04 17.41
C GLY A 7 7.44 0.35 18.61
N VAL A 8 7.33 1.65 18.88
CA VAL A 8 6.37 2.22 19.84
C VAL A 8 5.43 3.11 19.05
N TRP A 9 4.14 2.80 19.12
CA TRP A 9 3.11 3.53 18.39
C TRP A 9 2.28 4.38 19.36
N THR A 10 1.65 5.42 18.82
CA THR A 10 0.69 6.22 19.56
C THR A 10 -0.55 5.40 19.93
N TYR A 11 -1.24 5.77 20.99
CA TYR A 11 -2.47 5.11 21.48
C TYR A 11 -3.54 4.95 20.38
N LYS A 12 -3.67 5.93 19.49
CA LYS A 12 -4.49 5.82 18.28
C LYS A 12 -3.58 5.95 17.08
N ASN A 13 -3.65 5.00 16.17
CA ASN A 13 -2.91 5.04 14.93
C ASN A 13 -3.74 4.44 13.78
N THR A 14 -3.41 4.88 12.59
CA THR A 14 -3.95 4.33 11.35
C THR A 14 -2.81 4.24 10.39
N TRP A 15 -2.58 3.06 9.81
CA TRP A 15 -1.60 2.91 8.75
C TRP A 15 -2.20 2.27 7.51
N TYR A 16 -1.48 2.44 6.43
CA TYR A 16 -1.75 1.88 5.13
C TYR A 16 -0.50 1.16 4.66
N TRP A 17 -0.67 -0.03 4.16
CA TRP A 17 0.43 -0.82 3.62
C TRP A 17 -0.02 -1.59 2.39
N SER A 18 0.91 -1.74 1.43
CA SER A 18 0.64 -2.49 0.20
C SER A 18 1.94 -3.06 -0.33
N ALA A 19 1.88 -4.29 -0.78
CA ALA A 19 2.98 -4.93 -1.47
C ALA A 19 2.49 -5.81 -2.62
N MET A 20 3.32 -5.88 -3.64
CA MET A 20 3.09 -6.70 -4.82
C MET A 20 4.42 -7.10 -5.43
N HIS A 21 4.47 -8.25 -6.08
CA HIS A 21 5.61 -8.66 -6.89
C HIS A 21 5.15 -9.51 -8.08
N GLY A 22 5.94 -9.47 -9.14
CA GLY A 22 5.69 -10.23 -10.38
C GLY A 22 6.85 -10.06 -11.34
N LEU A 23 6.57 -10.27 -12.62
CA LEU A 23 7.54 -10.11 -13.70
C LEU A 23 7.05 -9.07 -14.71
N ILE A 24 7.94 -8.17 -15.12
CA ILE A 24 7.75 -7.27 -16.26
C ILE A 24 8.92 -7.52 -17.21
N ASP A 25 8.63 -7.88 -18.46
CA ASP A 25 9.62 -8.21 -19.49
C ASP A 25 10.64 -9.27 -19.02
N GLY A 26 10.17 -10.27 -18.29
CA GLY A 26 11.00 -11.35 -17.76
C GLY A 26 11.87 -10.98 -16.55
N LYS A 27 11.79 -9.75 -16.06
CA LYS A 27 12.52 -9.24 -14.90
C LYS A 27 11.63 -9.12 -13.68
N VAL A 28 12.19 -9.39 -12.51
CA VAL A 28 11.46 -9.25 -11.25
C VAL A 28 11.10 -7.78 -11.03
N PHE A 29 9.82 -7.53 -10.80
CA PHE A 29 9.28 -6.24 -10.38
C PHE A 29 8.48 -6.40 -9.11
N GLY A 30 8.49 -5.39 -8.26
CA GLY A 30 7.63 -5.30 -7.09
C GLY A 30 7.65 -3.92 -6.47
N PHE A 31 6.80 -3.72 -5.50
CA PHE A 31 6.83 -2.53 -4.66
C PHE A 31 6.52 -2.86 -3.20
N ASN A 32 6.98 -1.97 -2.32
CA ASN A 32 6.54 -1.83 -0.94
C ASN A 32 6.11 -0.38 -0.74
N LEU A 33 4.87 -0.16 -0.35
CA LEU A 33 4.27 1.16 -0.19
C LEU A 33 3.61 1.24 1.17
N GLY A 34 3.80 2.34 1.88
CA GLY A 34 3.14 2.52 3.17
C GLY A 34 3.25 3.92 3.73
N TYR A 35 2.33 4.24 4.62
CA TYR A 35 2.33 5.47 5.41
C TYR A 35 1.45 5.31 6.66
N GLY A 36 1.61 6.23 7.60
CA GLY A 36 0.86 6.22 8.86
C GLY A 36 1.52 5.43 9.99
N PHE A 37 2.73 4.87 9.76
CA PHE A 37 3.52 4.14 10.76
C PHE A 37 4.31 5.05 11.72
N GLY A 38 3.86 6.26 11.95
CA GLY A 38 4.54 7.30 12.71
C GLY A 38 4.98 8.44 11.81
N ASP A 39 6.03 9.16 12.22
CA ASP A 39 6.59 10.27 11.43
C ASP A 39 7.48 9.72 10.31
N THR A 40 6.99 9.81 9.08
CA THR A 40 7.69 9.41 7.87
C THR A 40 8.26 10.59 7.06
N SER A 41 8.34 11.79 7.66
CA SER A 41 8.83 12.99 6.98
C SER A 41 10.30 12.90 6.56
N ALA A 42 11.13 12.23 7.36
CA ALA A 42 12.55 12.06 7.09
C ALA A 42 12.86 10.76 6.30
N ALA A 43 12.03 9.73 6.42
CA ALA A 43 12.23 8.45 5.75
C ALA A 43 10.92 7.70 5.60
N SER A 44 10.72 7.04 4.48
CA SER A 44 9.60 6.14 4.23
C SER A 44 10.08 4.86 3.57
N GLU A 45 9.26 3.83 3.60
CA GLU A 45 9.54 2.55 2.95
C GLU A 45 9.03 2.49 1.50
N ASN A 46 8.51 3.60 0.96
CA ASN A 46 7.94 3.64 -0.39
C ASN A 46 9.02 3.39 -1.44
N MET A 47 8.94 2.24 -2.09
CA MET A 47 10.00 1.76 -2.97
C MET A 47 9.44 0.89 -4.08
N LEU A 48 9.95 1.11 -5.29
CA LEU A 48 9.84 0.16 -6.38
C LEU A 48 11.10 -0.70 -6.43
N PHE A 49 10.96 -1.95 -6.82
CA PHE A 49 12.06 -2.88 -7.05
C PHE A 49 11.98 -3.38 -8.48
N TYR A 50 13.05 -3.23 -9.25
CA TYR A 50 13.11 -3.71 -10.61
C TYR A 50 14.49 -4.25 -10.93
N ASP A 51 14.56 -5.50 -11.40
CA ASP A 51 15.81 -6.16 -11.83
C ASP A 51 16.93 -6.07 -10.76
N GLY A 52 16.57 -6.31 -9.49
CA GLY A 52 17.49 -6.27 -8.35
C GLY A 52 17.89 -4.88 -7.86
N ARG A 53 17.28 -3.81 -8.39
CA ARG A 53 17.51 -2.42 -7.94
C ARG A 53 16.28 -1.86 -7.26
N ALA A 54 16.54 -1.04 -6.23
CA ALA A 54 15.50 -0.28 -5.54
C ALA A 54 15.42 1.15 -6.11
N HIS A 55 14.22 1.64 -6.28
CA HIS A 55 13.90 2.98 -6.79
C HIS A 55 12.98 3.65 -5.79
N LYS A 56 13.47 4.69 -5.12
CA LYS A 56 12.74 5.39 -4.07
C LYS A 56 11.59 6.19 -4.67
N LEU A 57 10.40 6.07 -4.07
CA LEU A 57 9.28 6.97 -4.29
C LEU A 57 9.19 7.99 -3.15
N GLU A 58 8.60 9.13 -3.44
CA GLU A 58 8.22 10.09 -2.42
C GLU A 58 6.98 9.63 -1.65
N GLN A 59 6.10 10.54 -1.26
CA GLN A 59 4.88 10.21 -0.53
C GLN A 59 3.89 9.47 -1.43
N VAL A 60 3.32 8.38 -0.94
CA VAL A 60 2.27 7.66 -1.65
C VAL A 60 0.91 7.91 -1.00
N ARG A 61 -0.15 7.77 -1.79
CA ARG A 61 -1.52 7.88 -1.33
C ARG A 61 -2.36 6.74 -1.87
N PHE A 62 -3.13 6.10 -0.98
CA PHE A 62 -4.17 5.13 -1.34
C PHE A 62 -5.51 5.85 -1.29
N HIS A 63 -6.19 5.93 -2.41
CA HIS A 63 -7.50 6.55 -2.53
C HIS A 63 -8.56 5.46 -2.43
N ILE A 64 -9.05 5.24 -1.22
CA ILE A 64 -10.09 4.24 -0.93
C ILE A 64 -11.47 4.89 -1.13
N PRO A 65 -12.37 4.31 -1.94
CA PRO A 65 -13.70 4.85 -2.12
C PRO A 65 -14.47 4.99 -0.81
N GLY A 66 -15.11 6.14 -0.59
CA GLY A 66 -15.90 6.42 0.62
C GLY A 66 -15.10 6.76 1.87
N GLU A 67 -13.76 6.82 1.78
CA GLU A 67 -12.90 7.09 2.94
C GLU A 67 -13.14 8.47 3.57
N LYS A 68 -13.34 9.49 2.74
CA LYS A 68 -13.59 10.86 3.22
C LYS A 68 -14.88 10.97 4.02
N GLU A 69 -15.85 10.13 3.72
CA GLU A 69 -17.15 10.05 4.38
C GLU A 69 -17.14 9.06 5.57
N GLY A 70 -16.00 8.42 5.86
CA GLY A 70 -15.89 7.38 6.88
C GLY A 70 -16.70 6.12 6.56
N ARG A 71 -16.90 5.83 5.27
CA ARG A 71 -17.67 4.69 4.76
C ARG A 71 -16.90 3.98 3.68
N GLU A 72 -15.72 3.51 4.04
CA GLU A 72 -14.80 2.86 3.12
C GLU A 72 -15.43 1.65 2.44
N LYS A 73 -15.31 1.63 1.13
CA LYS A 73 -15.80 0.56 0.26
C LYS A 73 -14.63 -0.28 -0.22
N TYR A 74 -14.15 -1.15 0.64
CA TYR A 74 -12.92 -1.90 0.43
C TYR A 74 -12.93 -2.83 -0.79
N LEU A 75 -14.10 -3.24 -1.27
CA LEU A 75 -14.24 -4.09 -2.46
C LEU A 75 -14.56 -3.32 -3.76
N GLU A 76 -14.60 -1.98 -3.71
CA GLU A 76 -14.58 -1.15 -4.92
C GLU A 76 -13.15 -0.83 -5.33
N PRO A 77 -12.85 -0.50 -6.60
CA PRO A 77 -11.49 -0.20 -7.04
C PRO A 77 -10.85 0.98 -6.29
N TRP A 78 -9.58 0.81 -5.84
CA TRP A 78 -8.80 1.87 -5.23
C TRP A 78 -7.84 2.45 -6.25
N TYR A 79 -7.35 3.68 -5.99
CA TYR A 79 -6.30 4.32 -6.78
C TYR A 79 -5.07 4.58 -5.91
N PHE A 80 -3.89 4.44 -6.51
CA PHE A 80 -2.60 4.66 -5.85
C PHE A 80 -1.82 5.68 -6.63
N THR A 81 -1.35 6.70 -5.95
CA THR A 81 -0.53 7.76 -6.54
C THR A 81 0.69 8.05 -5.69
N SER A 82 1.73 8.65 -6.28
CA SER A 82 2.85 9.23 -5.55
C SER A 82 2.95 10.73 -5.82
N SER A 83 3.52 11.49 -4.87
CA SER A 83 3.64 12.95 -4.98
C SER A 83 4.65 13.41 -6.03
N ASP A 84 5.53 12.50 -6.47
CA ASP A 84 6.50 12.69 -7.54
C ASP A 84 5.99 12.24 -8.92
N ASP A 85 4.69 11.94 -9.06
CA ASP A 85 4.00 11.50 -10.29
C ASP A 85 4.61 10.23 -10.92
N ARG A 86 5.33 9.42 -10.12
CA ARG A 86 6.01 8.21 -10.59
C ARG A 86 5.20 6.93 -10.39
N LEU A 87 4.07 7.00 -9.71
CA LEU A 87 3.16 5.88 -9.47
C LEU A 87 1.73 6.29 -9.80
N ASP A 88 1.10 5.52 -10.67
CA ASP A 88 -0.32 5.66 -11.02
C ASP A 88 -0.90 4.27 -11.24
N LEU A 89 -1.60 3.75 -10.21
CA LEU A 89 -2.15 2.39 -10.24
C LEU A 89 -3.62 2.38 -9.88
N THR A 90 -4.34 1.49 -10.55
CA THR A 90 -5.66 1.01 -10.14
C THR A 90 -5.50 -0.34 -9.47
N PHE A 91 -6.11 -0.51 -8.31
CA PHE A 91 -6.20 -1.78 -7.60
C PHE A 91 -7.63 -2.28 -7.67
N VAL A 92 -7.84 -3.47 -8.22
CA VAL A 92 -9.14 -4.12 -8.35
C VAL A 92 -9.24 -5.22 -7.29
N PRO A 93 -9.99 -4.99 -6.20
CA PRO A 93 -10.16 -5.94 -5.11
C PRO A 93 -10.85 -7.23 -5.55
N ILE A 94 -10.46 -8.35 -4.94
CA ILE A 94 -11.12 -9.66 -5.07
C ILE A 94 -11.54 -10.26 -3.74
N LEU A 95 -10.85 -9.90 -2.65
CA LEU A 95 -11.13 -10.42 -1.31
C LEU A 95 -10.71 -9.41 -0.24
N ASP A 96 -11.60 -9.11 0.68
CA ASP A 96 -11.31 -8.38 1.91
C ASP A 96 -11.17 -9.37 3.08
N ARG A 97 -9.95 -9.59 3.53
CA ARG A 97 -9.65 -10.32 4.75
C ARG A 97 -9.69 -9.36 5.93
N LYS A 98 -10.87 -9.20 6.51
CA LYS A 98 -11.09 -8.30 7.63
C LYS A 98 -10.97 -9.01 8.98
N ALA A 99 -10.43 -8.28 9.96
CA ALA A 99 -10.45 -8.67 11.36
C ALA A 99 -10.82 -7.45 12.22
N TYR A 100 -11.77 -7.65 13.13
CA TYR A 100 -12.21 -6.61 14.04
C TYR A 100 -12.19 -7.14 15.46
N THR A 101 -11.51 -6.44 16.35
CA THR A 101 -11.47 -6.72 17.78
C THR A 101 -11.73 -5.43 18.54
N SER A 102 -12.65 -5.46 19.49
CA SER A 102 -12.91 -4.33 20.38
C SER A 102 -13.16 -4.84 21.79
N ALA A 103 -12.41 -4.32 22.76
CA ALA A 103 -12.52 -4.66 24.18
C ALA A 103 -12.27 -3.40 25.03
N GLY A 104 -13.34 -2.72 25.41
CA GLY A 104 -13.28 -1.49 26.21
C GLY A 104 -12.48 -0.39 25.52
N ILE A 105 -11.26 -0.14 25.99
CA ILE A 105 -10.36 0.90 25.48
C ILE A 105 -9.49 0.43 24.29
N ILE A 106 -9.51 -0.87 23.98
CA ILE A 106 -8.72 -1.49 22.91
C ILE A 106 -9.60 -1.67 21.67
N LEU A 107 -9.09 -1.32 20.51
CA LEU A 107 -9.72 -1.57 19.22
C LEU A 107 -8.65 -1.90 18.19
N SER A 108 -8.91 -2.92 17.39
CA SER A 108 -8.18 -3.19 16.15
C SER A 108 -9.19 -3.45 15.05
N ASP A 109 -9.13 -2.65 14.00
CA ASP A 109 -9.96 -2.73 12.80
C ASP A 109 -9.03 -2.84 11.61
N GLN A 110 -8.95 -4.04 11.06
CA GLN A 110 -7.99 -4.40 10.02
C GLN A 110 -8.72 -4.88 8.77
N HIS A 111 -8.38 -4.28 7.65
CA HIS A 111 -8.78 -4.69 6.31
C HIS A 111 -7.54 -4.94 5.47
N GLN A 112 -7.24 -6.21 5.22
CA GLN A 112 -6.21 -6.65 4.28
C GLN A 112 -6.89 -7.15 3.02
N VAL A 113 -6.84 -6.36 1.98
CA VAL A 113 -7.57 -6.57 0.74
C VAL A 113 -6.61 -7.14 -0.31
N PHE A 114 -6.94 -8.30 -0.86
CA PHE A 114 -6.22 -8.91 -1.98
C PHE A 114 -6.87 -8.51 -3.28
N GLY A 115 -6.05 -8.29 -4.32
CA GLY A 115 -6.56 -7.84 -5.62
C GLY A 115 -5.47 -7.75 -6.66
N TYR A 116 -5.84 -7.21 -7.81
CA TYR A 116 -4.94 -7.03 -8.95
C TYR A 116 -4.61 -5.55 -9.13
N PHE A 117 -3.34 -5.29 -9.41
CA PHE A 117 -2.83 -3.96 -9.77
C PHE A 117 -2.66 -3.85 -11.28
N ASP A 118 -3.15 -2.74 -11.83
CA ASP A 118 -2.96 -2.29 -13.20
C ASP A 118 -2.53 -0.84 -13.21
N GLY A 119 -1.68 -0.43 -14.17
CA GLY A 119 -1.26 0.96 -14.30
C GLY A 119 0.20 1.13 -14.65
N THR A 120 0.86 2.14 -14.09
CA THR A 120 2.24 2.49 -14.47
C THR A 120 3.09 2.89 -13.27
N ALA A 121 4.40 2.58 -13.39
CA ALA A 121 5.43 3.06 -12.48
C ALA A 121 6.63 3.59 -13.28
N VAL A 122 7.29 4.64 -12.77
CA VAL A 122 8.45 5.26 -13.40
C VAL A 122 9.69 5.05 -12.53
N LEU A 123 10.75 4.48 -13.08
CA LEU A 123 12.02 4.25 -12.41
C LEU A 123 12.85 5.53 -12.30
N ASP A 124 13.95 5.51 -11.54
CA ASP A 124 14.84 6.67 -11.36
C ASP A 124 15.50 7.15 -12.66
N ASP A 125 15.65 6.24 -13.64
CA ASP A 125 16.20 6.55 -14.96
C ASP A 125 15.15 7.11 -15.95
N GLY A 126 13.90 7.32 -15.48
CA GLY A 126 12.78 7.80 -16.30
C GLY A 126 12.07 6.71 -17.10
N ARG A 127 12.50 5.45 -16.99
CA ARG A 127 11.83 4.33 -17.66
C ARG A 127 10.46 4.12 -17.08
N LYS A 128 9.44 4.13 -17.93
CA LYS A 128 8.05 3.81 -17.59
C LYS A 128 7.83 2.30 -17.73
N LEU A 129 7.33 1.69 -16.68
CA LEU A 129 6.91 0.28 -16.65
C LEU A 129 5.39 0.21 -16.67
N GLU A 130 4.86 -0.72 -17.44
CA GLU A 130 3.44 -1.06 -17.43
C GLU A 130 3.19 -2.25 -16.52
N ILE A 131 2.29 -2.06 -15.56
CA ILE A 131 1.83 -3.09 -14.63
C ILE A 131 0.49 -3.59 -15.13
N ARG A 132 0.38 -4.88 -15.38
CA ARG A 132 -0.83 -5.50 -15.93
C ARG A 132 -1.25 -6.68 -15.07
N ARG A 133 -2.40 -6.55 -14.42
CA ARG A 133 -3.06 -7.60 -13.66
C ARG A 133 -2.12 -8.34 -12.68
N MET A 134 -1.30 -7.62 -11.95
CA MET A 134 -0.40 -8.21 -10.94
C MET A 134 -1.10 -8.40 -9.62
N LEU A 135 -1.06 -9.62 -9.08
CA LEU A 135 -1.64 -9.94 -7.78
C LEU A 135 -0.82 -9.34 -6.65
N GLY A 136 -1.50 -8.71 -5.70
CA GLY A 136 -0.91 -8.17 -4.49
C GLY A 136 -1.96 -7.95 -3.41
N PHE A 137 -1.60 -7.17 -2.41
CA PHE A 137 -2.54 -6.76 -1.36
C PHE A 137 -2.37 -5.28 -1.04
N ALA A 138 -3.41 -4.72 -0.47
CA ALA A 138 -3.43 -3.41 0.14
C ALA A 138 -4.18 -3.49 1.45
N GLU A 139 -3.70 -2.79 2.48
CA GLU A 139 -4.37 -2.81 3.78
C GLU A 139 -4.54 -1.41 4.36
N LYS A 140 -5.59 -1.30 5.16
CA LYS A 140 -5.81 -0.20 6.09
C LYS A 140 -6.07 -0.79 7.46
N VAL A 141 -5.32 -0.34 8.44
CA VAL A 141 -5.46 -0.77 9.83
C VAL A 141 -5.67 0.44 10.73
N ARG A 142 -6.67 0.35 11.59
CA ARG A 142 -6.93 1.33 12.65
C ARG A 142 -6.77 0.65 13.99
N ASN A 143 -5.92 1.16 14.83
CA ASN A 143 -5.72 0.66 16.17
C ASN A 143 -5.94 1.73 17.23
N LYS A 144 -6.32 1.22 18.39
CA LYS A 144 -6.45 1.96 19.63
C LYS A 144 -6.10 0.98 20.76
N TRP A 145 -4.99 1.21 21.48
CA TRP A 145 -4.48 0.40 22.59
C TRP A 145 -3.80 1.19 23.69
#